data_aad94e9bd05cba097708bfbd1f4ef6f6
#
_entry.id   aad94e9bd05cba097708bfbd1f4ef6f6
#
_cell.length_a   1.000
_cell.length_b   1.000
_cell.length_c   1.000
_cell.angle_alpha   90.00
_cell.angle_beta   90.00
_cell.angle_gamma   90.00
#
_symmetry.space_group_name_H-M   'P 1'
#
loop_
_entity.id
_entity.type
_entity.pdbx_description
1 polymer ?
#
loop_
_entity_poly.entity_id
_entity_poly.type
_entity_poly.pdbx_seq_one_letter_code
_entity_poly.pdbx_strand_id
1 'polypeptide(L)'
;MQPPLELVEIGANEGYLSRDFLAALLELRPEIFSQISFFVIEPHEKLKNLQKKTLEGVEFTHKNSLKECHFKNAFFFCNELFDSFTCELINHDKIAFVENFKLIFKNMDENLITKCKALNLTKGELSLELEKFFKDLDQACERFIFAGFDYGTFNAQNFSLRIYQKHEVFSPFEVSLKDFFGKSDLTYNVNFTHLQKLIKEYDFKPLAFKKQSLALMDFGFEDLLEYTKNKNIKTYESFLSQAKILFFNFDEKFHFFEFQKN
;
A
#
# COMPACT_ATOMS: atom_id res chain seq x y z
N MET A 1 -2.21 3.91 21.02
CA MET A 1 -1.09 4.89 21.05
C MET A 1 -1.51 6.13 21.82
N GLN A 2 -0.59 6.80 22.50
CA GLN A 2 -0.88 8.05 23.21
C GLN A 2 -0.06 9.19 22.57
N PRO A 3 -0.62 10.43 22.49
CA PRO A 3 0.11 11.59 22.00
C PRO A 3 1.36 11.93 22.85
N PRO A 4 2.37 12.66 22.32
CA PRO A 4 2.41 13.12 20.92
C PRO A 4 2.58 11.97 19.94
N LEU A 5 1.98 12.10 18.77
CA LEU A 5 1.92 11.07 17.74
C LEU A 5 2.39 11.63 16.40
N GLU A 6 3.33 10.95 15.78
CA GLU A 6 3.65 11.18 14.38
C GLU A 6 2.67 10.42 13.51
N LEU A 7 1.86 11.14 12.73
CA LEU A 7 0.99 10.57 11.72
C LEU A 7 1.72 10.59 10.38
N VAL A 8 1.83 9.46 9.71
CA VAL A 8 2.69 9.33 8.53
C VAL A 8 1.97 8.60 7.41
N GLU A 9 1.71 9.27 6.28
CA GLU A 9 1.27 8.61 5.06
C GLU A 9 2.46 8.26 4.17
N ILE A 10 2.50 7.03 3.65
CA ILE A 10 3.52 6.57 2.72
C ILE A 10 2.88 6.37 1.35
N GLY A 11 3.40 7.07 0.32
CA GLY A 11 2.85 6.96 -1.04
C GLY A 11 1.49 7.64 -1.19
N ALA A 12 1.37 8.89 -0.75
CA ALA A 12 0.11 9.63 -0.71
C ALA A 12 -0.47 10.01 -2.10
N ASN A 13 0.19 9.63 -3.20
CA ASN A 13 -0.18 10.03 -4.56
C ASN A 13 -0.43 11.56 -4.62
N GLU A 14 -1.64 12.02 -4.96
CA GLU A 14 -1.99 13.44 -4.99
C GLU A 14 -2.39 14.02 -3.61
N GLY A 15 -2.45 13.19 -2.53
CA GLY A 15 -2.71 13.61 -1.16
C GLY A 15 -4.19 13.69 -0.75
N TYR A 16 -5.10 13.13 -1.56
CA TYR A 16 -6.54 13.19 -1.25
C TYR A 16 -6.91 12.37 -0.01
N LEU A 17 -6.31 11.19 0.18
CA LEU A 17 -6.57 10.39 1.38
C LEU A 17 -6.12 11.12 2.65
N SER A 18 -4.92 11.71 2.64
CA SER A 18 -4.43 12.57 3.74
C SER A 18 -5.40 13.69 4.06
N ARG A 19 -5.84 14.44 3.03
CA ARG A 19 -6.76 15.58 3.20
C ARG A 19 -8.04 15.15 3.90
N ASP A 20 -8.67 14.11 3.40
CA ASP A 20 -9.95 13.64 3.89
C ASP A 20 -9.82 13.01 5.30
N PHE A 21 -8.74 12.27 5.53
CA PHE A 21 -8.41 11.71 6.84
C PHE A 21 -8.18 12.80 7.90
N LEU A 22 -7.39 13.81 7.58
CA LEU A 22 -7.10 14.92 8.51
C LEU A 22 -8.35 15.77 8.78
N ALA A 23 -9.18 16.00 7.76
CA ALA A 23 -10.44 16.70 7.94
C ALA A 23 -11.40 15.93 8.87
N ALA A 24 -11.53 14.63 8.68
CA ALA A 24 -12.33 13.77 9.55
C ALA A 24 -11.76 13.71 10.98
N LEU A 25 -10.43 13.63 11.12
CA LEU A 25 -9.79 13.62 12.43
C LEU A 25 -10.00 14.93 13.18
N LEU A 26 -9.94 16.07 12.49
CA LEU A 26 -10.21 17.39 13.08
C LEU A 26 -11.67 17.50 13.52
N GLU A 27 -12.62 16.99 12.73
CA GLU A 27 -14.06 17.03 13.05
C GLU A 27 -14.42 16.11 14.22
N LEU A 28 -13.89 14.87 14.21
CA LEU A 28 -14.29 13.82 15.15
C LEU A 28 -13.45 13.80 16.43
N ARG A 29 -12.18 14.16 16.35
CA ARG A 29 -11.21 14.04 17.44
C ARG A 29 -10.22 15.23 17.47
N PRO A 30 -10.74 16.49 17.63
CA PRO A 30 -9.90 17.69 17.61
C PRO A 30 -8.80 17.68 18.68
N GLU A 31 -9.03 17.00 19.81
CA GLU A 31 -8.04 16.85 20.86
C GLU A 31 -6.84 15.97 20.45
N ILE A 32 -7.04 14.99 19.55
CA ILE A 32 -5.95 14.21 18.97
C ILE A 32 -5.28 15.02 17.87
N PHE A 33 -6.08 15.63 16.98
CA PHE A 33 -5.57 16.43 15.88
C PHE A 33 -4.58 17.51 16.34
N SER A 34 -4.86 18.18 17.46
CA SER A 34 -3.98 19.21 18.02
C SER A 34 -2.62 18.69 18.56
N GLN A 35 -2.44 17.37 18.64
CA GLN A 35 -1.25 16.74 19.22
C GLN A 35 -0.49 15.85 18.22
N ILE A 36 -0.88 15.88 16.95
CA ILE A 36 -0.17 15.15 15.90
C ILE A 36 0.82 16.04 15.16
N SER A 37 1.92 15.44 14.71
CA SER A 37 2.79 15.98 13.66
C SER A 37 2.58 15.15 12.41
N PHE A 38 2.19 15.78 11.29
CA PHE A 38 1.87 15.05 10.07
C PHE A 38 3.04 15.04 9.10
N PHE A 39 3.32 13.85 8.55
CA PHE A 39 4.40 13.60 7.59
C PHE A 39 3.87 12.85 6.37
N VAL A 40 4.45 13.14 5.22
CA VAL A 40 4.23 12.40 3.98
C VAL A 40 5.58 11.90 3.47
N ILE A 41 5.68 10.59 3.25
CA ILE A 41 6.88 10.00 2.63
C ILE A 41 6.61 9.88 1.13
N GLU A 42 7.30 10.71 0.35
CA GLU A 42 7.16 10.80 -1.10
C GLU A 42 8.51 11.18 -1.75
N PRO A 43 9.11 10.32 -2.58
CA PRO A 43 10.37 10.64 -3.26
C PRO A 43 10.21 11.57 -4.48
N HIS A 44 9.03 11.63 -5.09
CA HIS A 44 8.83 12.29 -6.37
C HIS A 44 8.39 13.75 -6.23
N GLU A 45 9.23 14.68 -6.69
CA GLU A 45 8.96 16.13 -6.59
C GLU A 45 7.65 16.55 -7.27
N LYS A 46 7.26 15.88 -8.37
CA LYS A 46 5.98 16.16 -9.03
C LYS A 46 4.79 15.90 -8.09
N LEU A 47 4.80 14.77 -7.40
CA LEU A 47 3.75 14.41 -6.44
C LEU A 47 3.78 15.29 -5.21
N LYS A 48 4.96 15.62 -4.67
CA LYS A 48 5.07 16.59 -3.56
C LYS A 48 4.42 17.94 -3.90
N ASN A 49 4.58 18.41 -5.13
CA ASN A 49 3.96 19.67 -5.56
C ASN A 49 2.43 19.56 -5.70
N LEU A 50 1.89 18.42 -6.07
CA LEU A 50 0.45 18.16 -6.06
C LEU A 50 -0.07 18.09 -4.62
N GLN A 51 0.61 17.34 -3.76
CA GLN A 51 0.27 17.20 -2.33
C GLN A 51 0.25 18.55 -1.61
N LYS A 52 1.21 19.46 -1.89
CA LYS A 52 1.20 20.83 -1.33
C LYS A 52 -0.05 21.62 -1.73
N LYS A 53 -0.58 21.40 -2.93
CA LYS A 53 -1.85 22.04 -3.37
C LYS A 53 -3.07 21.39 -2.72
N THR A 54 -3.11 20.06 -2.69
CA THR A 54 -4.24 19.31 -2.12
C THR A 54 -4.37 19.53 -0.63
N LEU A 55 -3.24 19.69 0.08
CA LEU A 55 -3.14 19.89 1.52
C LEU A 55 -2.94 21.37 1.88
N GLU A 56 -3.35 22.30 1.03
CA GLU A 56 -3.26 23.73 1.33
C GLU A 56 -3.96 24.06 2.65
N GLY A 57 -3.27 24.77 3.53
CA GLY A 57 -3.76 25.09 4.88
C GLY A 57 -3.50 24.03 5.96
N VAL A 58 -2.93 22.87 5.59
CA VAL A 58 -2.48 21.85 6.53
C VAL A 58 -0.97 21.98 6.74
N GLU A 59 -0.51 21.98 7.99
CA GLU A 59 0.91 21.90 8.30
C GLU A 59 1.39 20.46 8.22
N PHE A 60 2.39 20.18 7.37
CA PHE A 60 2.98 18.86 7.23
C PHE A 60 4.42 18.91 6.71
N THR A 61 5.14 17.81 6.87
CA THR A 61 6.54 17.68 6.45
C THR A 61 6.71 16.55 5.44
N HIS A 62 7.33 16.84 4.29
CA HIS A 62 7.78 15.80 3.36
C HIS A 62 9.10 15.16 3.81
N LYS A 63 9.18 13.85 3.63
CA LYS A 63 10.42 13.05 3.65
C LYS A 63 10.56 12.29 2.34
N ASN A 64 11.80 12.06 1.87
CA ASN A 64 12.00 11.31 0.64
C ASN A 64 11.94 9.79 0.86
N SER A 65 12.26 9.34 2.07
CA SER A 65 12.25 7.92 2.41
C SER A 65 12.18 7.72 3.93
N LEU A 66 11.86 6.50 4.35
CA LEU A 66 11.92 6.07 5.75
C LEU A 66 13.31 6.26 6.37
N LYS A 67 14.39 6.20 5.59
CA LYS A 67 15.77 6.39 6.05
C LYS A 67 16.06 7.78 6.61
N GLU A 68 15.25 8.77 6.24
CA GLU A 68 15.36 10.14 6.76
C GLU A 68 14.54 10.33 8.05
N CYS A 69 13.91 9.30 8.56
CA CYS A 69 12.97 9.35 9.67
C CYS A 69 13.58 8.75 10.95
N HIS A 70 13.25 9.39 12.08
CA HIS A 70 13.58 8.92 13.43
C HIS A 70 12.40 9.24 14.34
N PHE A 71 11.30 8.50 14.14
CA PHE A 71 10.07 8.68 14.90
C PHE A 71 10.14 7.92 16.24
N LYS A 72 9.43 8.43 17.22
CA LYS A 72 9.32 7.76 18.54
C LYS A 72 8.04 6.96 18.67
N ASN A 73 6.95 7.49 18.14
CA ASN A 73 5.63 6.93 18.31
C ASN A 73 4.73 7.28 17.12
N ALA A 74 4.78 6.48 16.07
CA ALA A 74 4.14 6.79 14.80
C ALA A 74 2.94 5.90 14.48
N PHE A 75 1.95 6.50 13.83
CA PHE A 75 0.93 5.78 13.08
C PHE A 75 1.22 5.94 11.59
N PHE A 76 1.66 4.85 10.96
CA PHE A 76 1.86 4.79 9.52
C PHE A 76 0.60 4.28 8.84
N PHE A 77 0.25 4.89 7.70
CA PHE A 77 -0.80 4.37 6.85
C PHE A 77 -0.46 4.49 5.38
N CYS A 78 -1.03 3.60 4.57
CA CYS A 78 -0.89 3.61 3.12
C CYS A 78 -2.11 2.99 2.43
N ASN A 79 -2.29 3.32 1.17
CA ASN A 79 -3.26 2.68 0.29
C ASN A 79 -2.60 2.35 -1.04
N GLU A 80 -2.66 1.08 -1.48
CA GLU A 80 -2.05 0.60 -2.73
C GLU A 80 -0.58 1.06 -2.85
N LEU A 81 0.23 0.63 -1.89
CA LEU A 81 1.66 0.96 -1.84
C LEU A 81 2.52 -0.19 -2.33
N PHE A 82 2.26 -1.40 -1.85
CA PHE A 82 3.15 -2.54 -2.07
C PHE A 82 2.99 -3.16 -3.46
N ASP A 83 1.83 -2.99 -4.10
CA ASP A 83 1.57 -3.41 -5.47
C ASP A 83 2.42 -2.67 -6.52
N SER A 84 2.92 -1.48 -6.16
CA SER A 84 3.79 -0.63 -6.98
C SER A 84 5.29 -0.86 -6.75
N PHE A 85 5.68 -1.65 -5.75
CA PHE A 85 7.08 -1.94 -5.48
C PHE A 85 7.72 -2.75 -6.61
N THR A 86 9.01 -2.60 -6.78
CA THR A 86 9.75 -3.44 -7.74
C THR A 86 9.67 -4.90 -7.33
N CYS A 87 9.55 -5.78 -8.32
CA CYS A 87 9.47 -7.22 -8.10
C CYS A 87 10.26 -8.01 -9.14
N GLU A 88 10.73 -9.17 -8.72
CA GLU A 88 11.34 -10.17 -9.58
C GLU A 88 10.25 -11.14 -10.07
N LEU A 89 10.25 -11.47 -11.36
CA LEU A 89 9.35 -12.49 -11.91
C LEU A 89 10.03 -13.85 -11.84
N ILE A 90 9.47 -14.72 -11.01
CA ILE A 90 10.00 -16.06 -10.75
C ILE A 90 9.21 -17.10 -11.56
N ASN A 91 9.92 -18.01 -12.23
CA ASN A 91 9.34 -19.15 -12.92
C ASN A 91 10.18 -20.41 -12.64
N HIS A 92 9.78 -21.19 -11.63
CA HIS A 92 10.51 -22.33 -11.07
C HIS A 92 11.91 -21.94 -10.55
N ASP A 93 12.94 -22.39 -11.23
CA ASP A 93 14.37 -22.10 -10.92
C ASP A 93 14.92 -20.89 -11.70
N LYS A 94 14.05 -20.13 -12.36
CA LYS A 94 14.42 -19.03 -13.24
C LYS A 94 13.83 -17.69 -12.79
N ILE A 95 14.57 -16.62 -13.07
CA ILE A 95 14.21 -15.23 -12.87
C ILE A 95 14.18 -14.50 -14.23
N ALA A 96 13.23 -13.59 -14.40
CA ALA A 96 13.14 -12.81 -15.63
C ALA A 96 14.13 -11.65 -15.67
N PHE A 97 14.64 -11.38 -16.87
CA PHE A 97 15.40 -10.19 -17.23
C PHE A 97 14.76 -9.54 -18.45
N VAL A 98 15.01 -8.25 -18.63
CA VAL A 98 14.59 -7.54 -19.84
C VAL A 98 15.82 -7.36 -20.74
N GLU A 99 15.83 -8.03 -21.89
CA GLU A 99 16.87 -7.86 -22.93
C GLU A 99 16.19 -7.44 -24.25
N ASN A 100 16.65 -6.33 -24.82
CA ASN A 100 16.07 -5.78 -26.06
C ASN A 100 14.53 -5.62 -25.97
N PHE A 101 14.03 -5.13 -24.84
CA PHE A 101 12.58 -4.95 -24.55
C PHE A 101 11.77 -6.25 -24.55
N LYS A 102 12.40 -7.40 -24.32
CA LYS A 102 11.75 -8.70 -24.19
C LYS A 102 12.11 -9.35 -22.87
N LEU A 103 11.14 -10.04 -22.28
CA LEU A 103 11.38 -10.85 -21.09
C LEU A 103 12.10 -12.14 -21.49
N ILE A 104 13.21 -12.40 -20.82
CA ILE A 104 13.97 -13.65 -20.92
C ILE A 104 14.18 -14.22 -19.53
N PHE A 105 14.13 -15.54 -19.40
CA PHE A 105 14.32 -16.21 -18.12
C PHE A 105 15.70 -16.86 -18.06
N LYS A 106 16.45 -16.57 -16.97
CA LYS A 106 17.77 -17.16 -16.67
C LYS A 106 17.72 -17.86 -15.32
N ASN A 107 18.64 -18.78 -15.07
CA ASN A 107 18.71 -19.48 -13.79
C ASN A 107 18.93 -18.51 -12.63
N MET A 108 18.24 -18.74 -11.53
CA MET A 108 18.43 -18.01 -10.28
C MET A 108 19.72 -18.43 -9.57
N ASP A 109 20.22 -17.55 -8.71
CA ASP A 109 21.24 -17.92 -7.73
C ASP A 109 20.62 -18.70 -6.55
N GLU A 110 21.50 -19.32 -5.74
CA GLU A 110 21.07 -20.16 -4.61
C GLU A 110 20.32 -19.37 -3.52
N ASN A 111 20.61 -18.09 -3.34
CA ASN A 111 19.95 -17.24 -2.35
C ASN A 111 18.48 -16.99 -2.74
N LEU A 112 18.23 -16.63 -3.99
CA LEU A 112 16.86 -16.45 -4.51
C LEU A 112 16.08 -17.76 -4.49
N ILE A 113 16.73 -18.89 -4.84
CA ILE A 113 16.11 -20.22 -4.76
C ILE A 113 15.67 -20.51 -3.31
N THR A 114 16.52 -20.21 -2.34
CA THR A 114 16.24 -20.43 -0.92
C THR A 114 15.06 -19.56 -0.45
N LYS A 115 15.01 -18.27 -0.86
CA LYS A 115 13.90 -17.37 -0.57
C LYS A 115 12.58 -17.87 -1.17
N CYS A 116 12.59 -18.25 -2.43
CA CYS A 116 11.41 -18.79 -3.11
C CYS A 116 10.89 -20.07 -2.43
N LYS A 117 11.77 -20.99 -2.04
CA LYS A 117 11.41 -22.19 -1.28
C LYS A 117 10.77 -21.84 0.07
N ALA A 118 11.32 -20.88 0.78
CA ALA A 118 10.80 -20.44 2.07
C ALA A 118 9.40 -19.78 1.99
N LEU A 119 9.00 -19.32 0.79
CA LEU A 119 7.69 -18.74 0.48
C LEU A 119 6.76 -19.70 -0.26
N ASN A 120 7.21 -20.94 -0.56
CA ASN A 120 6.53 -21.86 -1.49
C ASN A 120 6.21 -21.20 -2.86
N LEU A 121 7.02 -20.25 -3.29
CA LEU A 121 6.84 -19.52 -4.53
C LEU A 121 7.53 -20.27 -5.68
N THR A 122 6.75 -20.91 -6.52
CA THR A 122 7.26 -21.58 -7.73
C THR A 122 7.06 -20.74 -8.98
N LYS A 123 6.05 -19.88 -9.00
CA LYS A 123 5.78 -18.95 -10.10
C LYS A 123 5.04 -17.73 -9.57
N GLY A 124 5.46 -16.53 -9.96
CA GLY A 124 4.86 -15.27 -9.53
C GLY A 124 5.87 -14.18 -9.25
N GLU A 125 5.46 -13.18 -8.52
CA GLU A 125 6.25 -12.01 -8.16
C GLU A 125 6.91 -12.19 -6.78
N LEU A 126 8.20 -11.83 -6.69
CA LEU A 126 8.96 -11.72 -5.45
C LEU A 126 9.46 -10.28 -5.29
N SER A 127 8.94 -9.54 -4.34
CA SER A 127 9.43 -8.18 -4.08
C SER A 127 10.57 -8.19 -3.06
N LEU A 128 11.79 -7.93 -3.53
CA LEU A 128 12.93 -7.66 -2.65
C LEU A 128 12.86 -6.23 -2.08
N GLU A 129 12.14 -5.34 -2.71
CA GLU A 129 11.89 -3.99 -2.20
C GLU A 129 11.01 -4.02 -0.94
N LEU A 130 10.08 -4.95 -0.85
CA LEU A 130 9.28 -5.16 0.36
C LEU A 130 10.16 -5.55 1.56
N GLU A 131 11.17 -6.43 1.37
CA GLU A 131 12.13 -6.77 2.42
C GLU A 131 12.92 -5.55 2.89
N LYS A 132 13.38 -4.74 1.93
CA LYS A 132 14.10 -3.50 2.22
C LYS A 132 13.22 -2.49 2.94
N PHE A 133 11.95 -2.37 2.53
CA PHE A 133 10.99 -1.51 3.19
C PHE A 133 10.80 -1.87 4.67
N PHE A 134 10.63 -3.16 4.98
CA PHE A 134 10.52 -3.62 6.37
C PHE A 134 11.75 -3.30 7.20
N LYS A 135 12.94 -3.45 6.63
CA LYS A 135 14.19 -3.05 7.29
C LYS A 135 14.22 -1.55 7.57
N ASP A 136 13.87 -0.74 6.57
CA ASP A 136 13.88 0.72 6.70
C ASP A 136 12.79 1.18 7.69
N LEU A 137 11.61 0.54 7.71
CA LEU A 137 10.52 0.80 8.67
C LEU A 137 10.92 0.48 10.11
N ASP A 138 11.59 -0.65 10.34
CA ASP A 138 12.08 -1.04 11.66
C ASP A 138 13.05 0.00 12.23
N GLN A 139 13.91 0.56 11.37
CA GLN A 139 14.90 1.57 11.76
C GLN A 139 14.34 2.99 11.90
N ALA A 140 13.24 3.28 11.19
CA ALA A 140 12.64 4.61 11.14
C ALA A 140 11.85 5.00 12.40
N CYS A 141 11.43 4.02 13.21
CA CYS A 141 10.56 4.30 14.36
C CYS A 141 10.81 3.35 15.52
N GLU A 142 10.78 3.90 16.73
CA GLU A 142 10.93 3.09 17.95
C GLU A 142 9.68 2.24 18.22
N ARG A 143 8.49 2.84 18.11
CA ARG A 143 7.18 2.19 18.30
C ARG A 143 6.19 2.69 17.29
N PHE A 144 5.47 1.78 16.66
CA PHE A 144 4.47 2.19 15.66
C PHE A 144 3.29 1.22 15.56
N ILE A 145 2.21 1.73 14.99
CA ILE A 145 1.17 0.94 14.31
C ILE A 145 1.28 1.26 12.82
N PHE A 146 1.24 0.24 12.00
CA PHE A 146 1.18 0.35 10.54
C PHE A 146 -0.15 -0.22 10.07
N ALA A 147 -0.92 0.55 9.32
CA ALA A 147 -2.20 0.14 8.73
C ALA A 147 -2.20 0.41 7.23
N GLY A 148 -2.69 -0.53 6.44
CA GLY A 148 -2.75 -0.36 4.99
C GLY A 148 -3.84 -1.16 4.32
N PHE A 149 -4.23 -0.69 3.15
CA PHE A 149 -5.04 -1.43 2.18
C PHE A 149 -4.21 -1.72 0.95
N ASP A 150 -4.28 -2.95 0.48
CA ASP A 150 -3.66 -3.34 -0.79
C ASP A 150 -4.37 -4.55 -1.39
N TYR A 151 -4.15 -4.81 -2.67
CA TYR A 151 -4.71 -5.98 -3.31
C TYR A 151 -3.65 -7.05 -3.56
N GLY A 152 -4.03 -8.31 -3.38
CA GLY A 152 -3.08 -9.40 -3.48
C GLY A 152 -3.68 -10.77 -3.25
N THR A 153 -2.79 -11.74 -3.07
CA THR A 153 -3.16 -13.13 -2.85
C THR A 153 -2.23 -13.79 -1.84
N PHE A 154 -2.76 -14.82 -1.16
CA PHE A 154 -1.93 -15.76 -0.42
C PHE A 154 -1.45 -16.86 -1.35
N ASN A 155 -0.24 -17.39 -1.09
CA ASN A 155 0.34 -18.50 -1.83
C ASN A 155 0.31 -18.27 -3.36
N ALA A 156 0.76 -17.11 -3.82
CA ALA A 156 0.82 -16.76 -5.24
C ALA A 156 1.56 -17.85 -6.04
N GLN A 157 0.94 -18.33 -7.13
CA GLN A 157 1.50 -19.38 -7.99
C GLN A 157 1.37 -19.04 -9.49
N ASN A 158 1.04 -17.78 -9.81
CA ASN A 158 0.91 -17.28 -11.17
C ASN A 158 1.34 -15.82 -11.24
N PHE A 159 1.77 -15.40 -12.41
CA PHE A 159 2.05 -14.00 -12.67
C PHE A 159 0.77 -13.18 -12.64
N SER A 160 0.88 -12.04 -11.98
CA SER A 160 -0.18 -11.04 -11.85
C SER A 160 0.25 -9.66 -12.35
N LEU A 161 1.53 -9.48 -12.72
CA LEU A 161 2.08 -8.23 -13.22
C LEU A 161 1.30 -7.72 -14.42
N ARG A 162 0.90 -6.46 -14.35
CA ARG A 162 0.08 -5.76 -15.35
C ARG A 162 0.72 -4.43 -15.69
N ILE A 163 0.54 -4.04 -16.94
CA ILE A 163 0.92 -2.73 -17.47
C ILE A 163 -0.37 -1.92 -17.64
N TYR A 164 -0.46 -0.77 -16.99
CA TYR A 164 -1.58 0.16 -17.14
C TYR A 164 -1.16 1.35 -18.00
N GLN A 165 -1.86 1.55 -19.10
CA GLN A 165 -1.66 2.70 -19.97
C GLN A 165 -2.99 3.16 -20.59
N LYS A 166 -3.32 4.46 -20.42
CA LYS A 166 -4.53 5.08 -21.01
C LYS A 166 -5.83 4.35 -20.71
N HIS A 167 -5.99 3.88 -19.47
CA HIS A 167 -7.14 3.08 -19.00
C HIS A 167 -7.26 1.66 -19.59
N GLU A 168 -6.23 1.19 -20.26
CA GLU A 168 -6.14 -0.19 -20.75
C GLU A 168 -5.12 -0.99 -19.93
N VAL A 169 -5.33 -2.29 -19.87
CA VAL A 169 -4.50 -3.23 -19.10
C VAL A 169 -3.86 -4.23 -20.06
N PHE A 170 -2.55 -4.39 -19.98
CA PHE A 170 -1.77 -5.27 -20.84
C PHE A 170 -0.94 -6.25 -20.01
N SER A 171 -0.74 -7.44 -20.56
CA SER A 171 0.19 -8.42 -20.02
C SER A 171 1.61 -8.14 -20.53
N PRO A 172 2.62 -8.02 -19.65
CA PRO A 172 4.01 -7.82 -20.07
C PRO A 172 4.58 -9.00 -20.90
N PHE A 173 3.89 -10.14 -20.88
CA PHE A 173 4.27 -11.34 -21.65
C PHE A 173 3.73 -11.35 -23.07
N GLU A 174 2.78 -10.47 -23.40
CA GLU A 174 2.04 -10.48 -24.67
C GLU A 174 2.31 -9.25 -25.54
N VAL A 175 3.03 -8.26 -25.00
CA VAL A 175 3.30 -6.98 -25.67
C VAL A 175 4.78 -6.70 -25.84
N SER A 176 5.12 -5.76 -26.72
CA SER A 176 6.47 -5.20 -26.81
C SER A 176 6.68 -4.19 -25.69
N LEU A 177 7.57 -4.48 -24.73
CA LEU A 177 7.85 -3.58 -23.62
C LEU A 177 8.39 -2.20 -24.05
N LYS A 178 8.92 -2.10 -25.27
CA LYS A 178 9.42 -0.85 -25.84
C LYS A 178 8.36 0.24 -25.90
N ASP A 179 7.11 -0.15 -26.17
CA ASP A 179 6.01 0.80 -26.39
C ASP A 179 5.49 1.39 -25.07
N PHE A 180 5.77 0.69 -23.96
CA PHE A 180 5.29 1.00 -22.61
C PHE A 180 6.36 1.62 -21.71
N PHE A 181 7.64 1.45 -22.03
CA PHE A 181 8.76 1.87 -21.19
C PHE A 181 8.71 3.38 -20.89
N GLY A 182 8.65 3.73 -19.59
CA GLY A 182 8.56 5.11 -19.11
C GLY A 182 7.25 5.85 -19.39
N LYS A 183 6.18 5.12 -19.80
CA LYS A 183 4.88 5.70 -20.16
C LYS A 183 3.69 5.02 -19.51
N SER A 184 3.94 4.04 -18.66
CA SER A 184 2.92 3.14 -18.10
C SER A 184 3.21 2.87 -16.65
N ASP A 185 2.17 2.60 -15.89
CA ASP A 185 2.28 2.10 -14.53
C ASP A 185 2.35 0.57 -14.55
N LEU A 186 3.15 0.02 -13.66
CA LEU A 186 3.29 -1.42 -13.44
C LEU A 186 2.78 -1.76 -12.06
N THR A 187 1.85 -2.71 -11.99
CA THR A 187 1.33 -3.19 -10.72
C THR A 187 1.19 -4.71 -10.72
N TYR A 188 1.24 -5.31 -9.56
CA TYR A 188 1.06 -6.75 -9.37
C TYR A 188 0.28 -7.05 -8.08
N ASN A 189 -0.24 -8.25 -7.96
CA ASN A 189 -0.89 -8.68 -6.73
C ASN A 189 0.15 -8.93 -5.64
N VAL A 190 0.05 -8.21 -4.53
CA VAL A 190 0.95 -8.38 -3.38
C VAL A 190 0.90 -9.83 -2.89
N ASN A 191 2.06 -10.44 -2.66
CA ASN A 191 2.13 -11.75 -2.04
C ASN A 191 1.97 -11.60 -0.51
N PHE A 192 0.74 -11.76 -0.03
CA PHE A 192 0.44 -11.61 1.40
C PHE A 192 1.10 -12.69 2.28
N THR A 193 1.48 -13.84 1.73
CA THR A 193 2.32 -14.81 2.45
C THR A 193 3.70 -14.23 2.75
N HIS A 194 4.29 -13.50 1.79
CA HIS A 194 5.56 -12.82 1.98
C HIS A 194 5.43 -11.68 3.01
N LEU A 195 4.39 -10.86 2.91
CA LEU A 195 4.10 -9.79 3.86
C LEU A 195 3.98 -10.33 5.30
N GLN A 196 3.19 -11.37 5.51
CA GLN A 196 3.02 -12.00 6.84
C GLN A 196 4.32 -12.61 7.38
N LYS A 197 5.14 -13.16 6.50
CA LYS A 197 6.44 -13.69 6.88
C LYS A 197 7.37 -12.59 7.37
N LEU A 198 7.44 -11.46 6.67
CA LEU A 198 8.24 -10.30 7.06
C LEU A 198 7.76 -9.71 8.39
N ILE A 199 6.45 -9.56 8.60
CA ILE A 199 5.88 -9.13 9.89
C ILE A 199 6.43 -10.00 11.03
N LYS A 200 6.48 -11.32 10.83
CA LYS A 200 7.00 -12.26 11.82
C LYS A 200 8.52 -12.20 11.96
N GLU A 201 9.27 -12.07 10.88
CA GLU A 201 10.74 -12.00 10.88
C GLU A 201 11.28 -10.77 11.60
N TYR A 202 10.55 -9.65 11.54
CA TYR A 202 10.87 -8.42 12.29
C TYR A 202 10.27 -8.37 13.70
N ASP A 203 9.67 -9.46 14.17
CA ASP A 203 9.00 -9.55 15.47
C ASP A 203 7.90 -8.48 15.67
N PHE A 204 7.30 -8.04 14.57
CA PHE A 204 6.13 -7.17 14.62
C PHE A 204 4.90 -7.98 15.00
N LYS A 205 4.06 -7.41 15.84
CA LYS A 205 2.82 -8.06 16.27
C LYS A 205 1.71 -7.80 15.24
N PRO A 206 1.17 -8.82 14.56
CA PRO A 206 0.00 -8.65 13.72
C PRO A 206 -1.21 -8.27 14.55
N LEU A 207 -1.99 -7.28 14.12
CA LEU A 207 -3.22 -6.83 14.78
C LEU A 207 -4.45 -7.23 13.96
N ALA A 208 -4.41 -7.03 12.64
CA ALA A 208 -5.50 -7.42 11.74
C ALA A 208 -4.96 -7.86 10.38
N PHE A 209 -5.66 -8.79 9.76
CA PHE A 209 -5.53 -9.14 8.34
C PHE A 209 -6.88 -9.65 7.86
N LYS A 210 -7.61 -8.86 7.08
CA LYS A 210 -8.99 -9.17 6.70
C LYS A 210 -9.34 -8.54 5.34
N LYS A 211 -10.39 -9.02 4.71
CA LYS A 211 -10.93 -8.40 3.51
C LYS A 211 -11.30 -6.94 3.76
N GLN A 212 -11.14 -6.09 2.74
CA GLN A 212 -11.47 -4.67 2.82
C GLN A 212 -12.90 -4.42 3.30
N SER A 213 -13.88 -5.16 2.77
CA SER A 213 -15.28 -5.03 3.18
C SER A 213 -15.47 -5.24 4.69
N LEU A 214 -14.84 -6.28 5.26
CA LEU A 214 -14.91 -6.55 6.69
C LEU A 214 -14.22 -5.46 7.52
N ALA A 215 -13.10 -4.94 7.04
CA ALA A 215 -12.43 -3.83 7.72
C ALA A 215 -13.29 -2.56 7.74
N LEU A 216 -13.90 -2.22 6.61
CA LEU A 216 -14.78 -1.05 6.52
C LEU A 216 -16.00 -1.17 7.44
N MET A 217 -16.58 -2.38 7.57
CA MET A 217 -17.66 -2.65 8.53
C MET A 217 -17.21 -2.42 9.97
N ASP A 218 -16.03 -2.94 10.34
CA ASP A 218 -15.44 -2.75 11.68
C ASP A 218 -15.10 -1.28 11.97
N PHE A 219 -14.84 -0.47 10.95
CA PHE A 219 -14.59 0.97 11.08
C PHE A 219 -15.88 1.80 11.22
N GLY A 220 -17.05 1.16 11.29
CA GLY A 220 -18.33 1.84 11.48
C GLY A 220 -18.98 2.32 10.19
N PHE A 221 -18.78 1.59 9.09
CA PHE A 221 -19.37 1.95 7.80
C PHE A 221 -20.90 2.03 7.84
N GLU A 222 -21.58 1.19 8.63
CA GLU A 222 -23.03 1.24 8.83
C GLU A 222 -23.46 2.55 9.50
N ASP A 223 -22.75 2.96 10.53
CA ASP A 223 -23.03 4.22 11.25
C ASP A 223 -22.84 5.42 10.31
N LEU A 224 -21.81 5.38 9.45
CA LEU A 224 -21.56 6.41 8.45
C LEU A 224 -22.66 6.47 7.39
N LEU A 225 -23.18 5.31 6.97
CA LEU A 225 -24.33 5.23 6.05
C LEU A 225 -25.58 5.87 6.68
N GLU A 226 -25.89 5.52 7.93
CA GLU A 226 -27.04 6.07 8.64
C GLU A 226 -26.90 7.59 8.86
N TYR A 227 -25.74 8.05 9.29
CA TYR A 227 -25.44 9.48 9.43
C TYR A 227 -25.63 10.23 8.11
N THR A 228 -25.10 9.71 6.99
CA THR A 228 -25.21 10.36 5.68
C THR A 228 -26.66 10.41 5.19
N LYS A 229 -27.44 9.33 5.42
CA LYS A 229 -28.86 9.27 5.08
C LYS A 229 -29.68 10.34 5.81
N ASN A 230 -29.40 10.53 7.09
CA ASN A 230 -30.08 11.51 7.92
C ASN A 230 -29.71 12.97 7.58
N LYS A 231 -28.49 13.19 7.08
CA LYS A 231 -27.98 14.52 6.73
C LYS A 231 -28.45 14.99 5.35
N ASN A 232 -28.36 14.14 4.32
CA ASN A 232 -28.73 14.50 2.94
C ASN A 232 -28.97 13.25 2.08
N ILE A 233 -30.19 13.07 1.62
CA ILE A 233 -30.60 11.89 0.83
C ILE A 233 -29.85 11.77 -0.51
N LYS A 234 -29.59 12.88 -1.21
CA LYS A 234 -28.85 12.84 -2.49
C LYS A 234 -27.39 12.41 -2.30
N THR A 235 -26.75 12.92 -1.25
CA THR A 235 -25.39 12.51 -0.88
C THR A 235 -25.37 11.03 -0.48
N TYR A 236 -26.39 10.55 0.24
CA TYR A 236 -26.54 9.15 0.60
C TYR A 236 -26.65 8.23 -0.62
N GLU A 237 -27.46 8.58 -1.63
CA GLU A 237 -27.59 7.78 -2.86
C GLU A 237 -26.28 7.66 -3.62
N SER A 238 -25.53 8.77 -3.75
CA SER A 238 -24.20 8.78 -4.37
C SER A 238 -23.21 7.94 -3.55
N PHE A 239 -23.18 8.10 -2.24
CA PHE A 239 -22.32 7.36 -1.34
C PHE A 239 -22.62 5.86 -1.36
N LEU A 240 -23.89 5.47 -1.33
CA LEU A 240 -24.32 4.08 -1.43
C LEU A 240 -23.91 3.44 -2.75
N SER A 241 -23.96 4.20 -3.85
CA SER A 241 -23.51 3.72 -5.16
C SER A 241 -22.02 3.44 -5.20
N GLN A 242 -21.19 4.32 -4.62
CA GLN A 242 -19.75 4.13 -4.50
C GLN A 242 -19.41 2.98 -3.54
N ALA A 243 -20.13 2.89 -2.42
CA ALA A 243 -19.97 1.83 -1.44
C ALA A 243 -20.17 0.44 -2.05
N LYS A 244 -21.19 0.27 -2.91
CA LYS A 244 -21.42 -1.00 -3.61
C LYS A 244 -20.20 -1.44 -4.44
N ILE A 245 -19.50 -0.51 -5.07
CA ILE A 245 -18.29 -0.81 -5.84
C ILE A 245 -17.19 -1.34 -4.90
N LEU A 246 -16.96 -0.67 -3.76
CA LEU A 246 -15.96 -1.07 -2.78
C LEU A 246 -16.25 -2.46 -2.18
N PHE A 247 -17.52 -2.76 -1.90
CA PHE A 247 -17.91 -4.01 -1.24
C PHE A 247 -18.04 -5.21 -2.17
N PHE A 248 -18.42 -5.01 -3.44
CA PHE A 248 -18.72 -6.12 -4.34
C PHE A 248 -17.72 -6.31 -5.48
N ASN A 249 -17.05 -5.24 -5.93
CA ASN A 249 -16.16 -5.35 -7.08
C ASN A 249 -14.71 -5.66 -6.67
N PHE A 250 -14.31 -5.30 -5.47
CA PHE A 250 -12.91 -5.40 -5.02
C PHE A 250 -12.70 -6.38 -3.86
N ASP A 251 -13.77 -6.89 -3.25
CA ASP A 251 -13.73 -7.60 -1.97
C ASP A 251 -12.81 -8.83 -1.92
N GLU A 252 -12.66 -9.59 -3.01
CA GLU A 252 -11.87 -10.82 -2.97
C GLU A 252 -10.35 -10.58 -2.97
N LYS A 253 -9.89 -9.47 -3.50
CA LYS A 253 -8.47 -9.17 -3.67
C LYS A 253 -7.95 -8.10 -2.72
N PHE A 254 -8.77 -7.13 -2.36
CA PHE A 254 -8.38 -6.07 -1.44
C PHE A 254 -8.45 -6.52 0.00
N HIS A 255 -7.34 -6.30 0.71
CA HIS A 255 -7.21 -6.64 2.11
C HIS A 255 -6.72 -5.44 2.91
N PHE A 256 -7.27 -5.32 4.09
CA PHE A 256 -6.74 -4.50 5.17
C PHE A 256 -5.74 -5.32 5.97
N PHE A 257 -4.60 -4.73 6.29
CA PHE A 257 -3.63 -5.31 7.19
C PHE A 257 -3.15 -4.26 8.19
N GLU A 258 -2.94 -4.73 9.41
CA GLU A 258 -2.48 -3.90 10.51
C GLU A 258 -1.48 -4.69 11.36
N PHE A 259 -0.38 -4.06 11.71
CA PHE A 259 0.63 -4.64 12.60
C PHE A 259 1.34 -3.54 13.40
N GLN A 260 2.00 -3.92 14.49
CA GLN A 260 2.68 -2.97 15.38
C GLN A 260 4.06 -3.43 15.79
N LYS A 261 4.91 -2.45 16.07
CA LYS A 261 6.16 -2.56 16.83
C LYS A 261 5.94 -1.90 18.20
N ASN A 262 6.25 -2.64 19.28
CA ASN A 262 6.12 -2.14 20.66
C ASN A 262 7.39 -1.48 21.14
#